data_88dfcfafcc513c0da5c082159bf79c06
#
_entry.id   88dfcfafcc513c0da5c082159bf79c06
#
_cell.length_a   1.000
_cell.length_b   1.000
_cell.length_c   1.000
_cell.angle_alpha   90.00
_cell.angle_beta   90.00
_cell.angle_gamma   90.00
#
_symmetry.space_group_name_H-M   'P 1'
#
loop_
_entity.id
_entity.type
_entity.pdbx_description
1 polymer ?
#
loop_
_entity_poly.entity_id
_entity_poly.type
_entity_poly.pdbx_seq_one_letter_code
_entity_poly.pdbx_strand_id
1 'polypeptide(L)'
;MLRLYWARNDGLGGHVFLGLEDLEQLMAEMAAQGMSGWLQLDRLEPGTLVPPGAVDFALSHASSEPKVLADEKLWHDWLAFLAGAAENGGVAVR
;
A
#
# COMPACT_ATOMS: atom_id res chain seq x y z
N MET A 1 0.67 -14.98 -2.11
CA MET A 1 0.16 -13.92 -1.21
C MET A 1 1.27 -12.93 -0.92
N LEU A 2 0.99 -11.65 -1.06
CA LEU A 2 1.93 -10.59 -0.76
C LEU A 2 1.78 -10.18 0.71
N ARG A 3 2.89 -10.18 1.45
CA ARG A 3 2.91 -9.82 2.87
C ARG A 3 3.66 -8.54 3.06
N LEU A 4 2.97 -7.52 3.53
CA LEU A 4 3.53 -6.19 3.73
C LEU A 4 3.44 -5.80 5.20
N TYR A 5 4.50 -5.16 5.69
CA TYR A 5 4.62 -4.72 7.09
C TYR A 5 5.14 -3.30 7.13
N TRP A 6 4.79 -2.56 8.17
CA TRP A 6 5.56 -1.36 8.48
C TRP A 6 6.99 -1.79 8.80
N ALA A 7 7.97 -1.02 8.37
CA ALA A 7 9.36 -1.35 8.64
C ALA A 7 9.69 -1.30 10.14
N ARG A 8 8.95 -0.46 10.90
CA ARG A 8 9.02 -0.36 12.36
C ARG A 8 7.63 -0.44 12.97
N ASN A 9 7.54 -0.91 14.21
CA ASN A 9 6.28 -0.99 14.97
C ASN A 9 5.20 -1.84 14.30
N ASP A 10 5.58 -2.83 13.52
CA ASP A 10 4.66 -3.72 12.81
C ASP A 10 3.76 -4.53 13.75
N GLY A 11 4.20 -4.77 14.99
CA GLY A 11 3.41 -5.43 16.01
C GLY A 11 2.19 -4.63 16.49
N LEU A 12 2.07 -3.36 16.10
CA LEU A 12 0.94 -2.50 16.45
C LEU A 12 -0.16 -2.50 15.38
N GLY A 13 -0.26 -3.57 14.58
CA GLY A 13 -1.24 -3.69 13.52
C GLY A 13 -0.74 -3.24 12.16
N GLY A 14 0.55 -2.97 12.04
CA GLY A 14 1.18 -2.50 10.81
C GLY A 14 1.50 -3.62 9.84
N HIS A 15 0.49 -4.38 9.43
CA HIS A 15 0.67 -5.44 8.44
C HIS A 15 -0.58 -5.57 7.57
N VAL A 16 -0.38 -6.05 6.35
CA VAL A 16 -1.46 -6.40 5.43
C VAL A 16 -1.02 -7.56 4.56
N PHE A 17 -1.93 -8.51 4.35
CA PHE A 17 -1.69 -9.67 3.49
C PHE A 17 -2.65 -9.60 2.31
N LEU A 18 -2.10 -9.56 1.10
CA LEU A 18 -2.88 -9.37 -0.11
C LEU A 18 -2.85 -10.65 -0.97
N GLY A 19 -4.01 -11.24 -1.18
CA GLY A 19 -4.19 -12.26 -2.20
C GLY A 19 -4.18 -11.63 -3.59
N LEU A 20 -4.16 -12.48 -4.62
CA LEU A 20 -4.05 -12.00 -6.01
C LEU A 20 -5.19 -11.06 -6.39
N GLU A 21 -6.41 -11.39 -6.00
CA GLU A 21 -7.58 -10.57 -6.33
C GLU A 21 -7.50 -9.18 -5.71
N ASP A 22 -7.19 -9.09 -4.41
CA ASP A 22 -7.04 -7.80 -3.72
C ASP A 22 -5.88 -7.00 -4.31
N LEU A 23 -4.78 -7.68 -4.62
CA LEU A 23 -3.61 -7.05 -5.23
C LEU A 23 -3.97 -6.39 -6.57
N GLU A 24 -4.69 -7.13 -7.43
CA GLU A 24 -5.10 -6.62 -8.74
C GLU A 24 -6.05 -5.44 -8.61
N GLN A 25 -7.00 -5.50 -7.68
CA GLN A 25 -7.96 -4.42 -7.44
C GLN A 25 -7.26 -3.17 -6.93
N LEU A 26 -6.34 -3.31 -5.98
CA LEU A 26 -5.58 -2.17 -5.45
C LEU A 26 -4.68 -1.55 -6.51
N MET A 27 -4.04 -2.37 -7.34
CA MET A 27 -3.20 -1.86 -8.42
C MET A 27 -4.01 -1.05 -9.43
N ALA A 28 -5.21 -1.53 -9.80
CA ALA A 28 -6.10 -0.81 -10.70
C ALA A 28 -6.53 0.54 -10.11
N GLU A 29 -6.88 0.56 -8.83
CA GLU A 29 -7.29 1.81 -8.17
C GLU A 29 -6.12 2.78 -8.05
N MET A 30 -4.93 2.29 -7.68
CA MET A 30 -3.74 3.14 -7.60
C MET A 30 -3.39 3.74 -8.96
N ALA A 31 -3.50 2.97 -10.03
CA ALA A 31 -3.29 3.48 -11.38
C ALA A 31 -4.31 4.57 -11.73
N ALA A 32 -5.58 4.36 -11.39
CA ALA A 32 -6.64 5.34 -11.64
C ALA A 32 -6.41 6.65 -10.89
N GLN A 33 -5.72 6.60 -9.75
CA GLN A 33 -5.42 7.78 -8.93
C GLN A 33 -4.01 8.36 -9.16
N GLY A 34 -3.26 7.80 -10.11
CA GLY A 34 -1.92 8.29 -10.43
C GLY A 34 -0.83 7.87 -9.46
N MET A 35 -1.07 6.83 -8.65
CA MET A 35 -0.13 6.37 -7.61
C MET A 35 0.84 5.30 -8.12
N SER A 36 0.51 4.58 -9.18
CA SER A 36 1.20 3.35 -9.58
C SER A 36 2.66 3.55 -9.96
N GLY A 37 3.04 4.74 -10.39
CA GLY A 37 4.43 5.05 -10.72
C GLY A 37 5.35 5.10 -9.50
N TRP A 38 4.80 5.17 -8.29
CA TRP A 38 5.54 5.35 -7.04
C TRP A 38 5.51 4.11 -6.15
N LEU A 39 4.49 3.28 -6.31
CA LEU A 39 4.31 2.06 -5.52
C LEU A 39 3.77 0.96 -6.43
N GLN A 40 4.66 0.10 -6.91
CA GLN A 40 4.34 -0.97 -7.86
C GLN A 40 4.29 -2.31 -7.13
N LEU A 41 3.10 -2.69 -6.68
CA LEU A 41 2.91 -3.90 -5.87
C LEU A 41 3.33 -5.18 -6.59
N ASP A 42 3.17 -5.23 -7.91
CA ASP A 42 3.53 -6.40 -8.72
C ASP A 42 5.05 -6.63 -8.83
N ARG A 43 5.85 -5.67 -8.40
CA ARG A 43 7.30 -5.72 -8.46
C ARG A 43 7.97 -5.85 -7.11
N LEU A 44 7.19 -5.98 -6.04
CA LEU A 44 7.72 -6.10 -4.70
C LEU A 44 8.15 -7.54 -4.42
N GLU A 45 9.40 -7.71 -4.05
CA GLU A 45 9.97 -9.02 -3.71
C GLU A 45 10.27 -9.07 -2.20
N PRO A 46 10.29 -10.29 -1.60
CA PRO A 46 10.69 -10.44 -0.20
C PRO A 46 12.05 -9.79 0.06
N GLY A 47 12.15 -9.05 1.14
CA GLY A 47 13.36 -8.31 1.49
C GLY A 47 13.40 -6.89 0.98
N THR A 48 12.46 -6.49 0.13
CA THR A 48 12.37 -5.12 -0.37
C THR A 48 11.89 -4.17 0.73
N LEU A 49 12.46 -2.98 0.76
CA LEU A 49 12.00 -1.88 1.59
C LEU A 49 11.55 -0.73 0.69
N VAL A 50 10.31 -0.33 0.82
CA VAL A 50 9.79 0.88 0.17
C VAL A 50 10.00 2.03 1.16
N PRO A 51 10.85 3.03 0.85
CA PRO A 51 11.16 4.10 1.80
C PRO A 51 9.92 4.92 2.19
N PRO A 52 9.88 5.49 3.40
CA PRO A 52 8.74 6.28 3.83
C PRO A 52 8.46 7.50 2.92
N GLY A 53 9.48 8.09 2.33
CA GLY A 53 9.30 9.19 1.38
C GLY A 53 8.56 8.78 0.12
N ALA A 54 8.83 7.58 -0.40
CA ALA A 54 8.11 7.05 -1.57
C ALA A 54 6.64 6.75 -1.22
N VAL A 55 6.39 6.21 -0.04
CA VAL A 55 5.02 5.94 0.43
C VAL A 55 4.25 7.26 0.60
N ASP A 56 4.85 8.25 1.22
CA ASP A 56 4.24 9.56 1.44
C ASP A 56 3.94 10.25 0.11
N PHE A 57 4.87 10.17 -0.84
CA PHE A 57 4.66 10.74 -2.17
C PHE A 57 3.49 10.07 -2.90
N ALA A 58 3.39 8.74 -2.82
CA ALA A 58 2.25 8.01 -3.39
C ALA A 58 0.93 8.47 -2.76
N LEU A 59 0.90 8.61 -1.44
CA LEU A 59 -0.29 9.07 -0.71
C LEU A 59 -0.71 10.48 -1.12
N SER A 60 0.22 11.34 -1.51
CA SER A 60 -0.11 12.70 -1.94
C SER A 60 -0.99 12.74 -3.19
N HIS A 61 -1.03 11.65 -3.97
CA HIS A 61 -1.86 11.51 -5.16
C HIS A 61 -3.17 10.78 -4.88
N ALA A 62 -3.36 10.28 -3.65
CA ALA A 62 -4.51 9.46 -3.32
C ALA A 62 -5.72 10.30 -2.88
N SER A 63 -6.91 9.84 -3.28
CA SER A 63 -8.17 10.30 -2.72
C SER A 63 -8.79 9.20 -1.87
N SER A 64 -9.50 9.57 -0.81
CA SER A 64 -10.21 8.60 0.02
C SER A 64 -11.39 7.95 -0.71
N GLU A 65 -11.87 8.57 -1.78
CA GLU A 65 -12.93 8.01 -2.59
C GLU A 65 -12.35 7.18 -3.74
N PRO A 66 -12.62 5.87 -3.80
CA PRO A 66 -12.14 5.05 -4.91
C PRO A 66 -12.85 5.42 -6.22
N LYS A 67 -12.12 5.31 -7.33
CA LYS A 67 -12.63 5.62 -8.67
C LYS A 67 -13.14 4.39 -9.40
N VAL A 68 -12.47 3.25 -9.23
CA VAL A 68 -12.79 2.01 -9.96
C VAL A 68 -13.00 0.83 -9.01
N LEU A 69 -12.47 0.88 -7.81
CA LEU A 69 -12.57 -0.19 -6.82
C LEU A 69 -13.92 -0.14 -6.12
N ALA A 70 -14.69 -1.23 -6.22
CA ALA A 70 -16.03 -1.29 -5.60
C ALA A 70 -15.97 -1.45 -4.07
N ASP A 71 -14.91 -2.08 -3.56
CA ASP A 71 -14.74 -2.32 -2.12
C ASP A 71 -14.06 -1.12 -1.46
N GLU A 72 -14.87 -0.18 -0.98
CA GLU A 72 -14.37 1.03 -0.32
C GLU A 72 -13.59 0.70 0.96
N LYS A 73 -13.99 -0.35 1.69
CA LYS A 73 -13.28 -0.75 2.90
C LYS A 73 -11.86 -1.20 2.58
N LEU A 74 -11.68 -1.99 1.53
CA LEU A 74 -10.35 -2.41 1.09
C LEU A 74 -9.48 -1.19 0.77
N TRP A 75 -10.04 -0.21 0.07
CA TRP A 75 -9.30 1.01 -0.27
C TRP A 75 -8.94 1.83 0.98
N HIS A 76 -9.89 2.02 1.89
CA HIS A 76 -9.64 2.77 3.13
C HIS A 76 -8.61 2.07 4.02
N ASP A 77 -8.70 0.75 4.15
CA ASP A 77 -7.74 -0.03 4.93
C ASP A 77 -6.34 0.06 4.31
N TRP A 78 -6.25 0.03 2.98
CA TRP A 78 -5.00 0.18 2.26
C TRP A 78 -4.36 1.56 2.50
N LEU A 79 -5.14 2.62 2.37
CA LEU A 79 -4.63 3.98 2.62
C LEU A 79 -4.19 4.16 4.08
N ALA A 80 -4.93 3.60 5.03
CA ALA A 80 -4.57 3.65 6.44
C ALA A 80 -3.25 2.91 6.69
N PHE A 81 -3.05 1.74 6.07
CA PHE A 81 -1.79 1.01 6.16
C PHE A 81 -0.64 1.85 5.62
N LEU A 82 -0.79 2.44 4.44
CA LEU A 82 0.26 3.27 3.84
C LEU A 82 0.57 4.51 4.67
N ALA A 83 -0.43 5.16 5.23
CA ALA A 83 -0.23 6.31 6.11
C ALA A 83 0.59 5.94 7.34
N GLY A 84 0.28 4.80 7.97
CA GLY A 84 1.05 4.27 9.09
C GLY A 84 2.48 3.91 8.67
N ALA A 85 2.65 3.31 7.50
CA ALA A 85 3.97 2.96 6.99
C ALA A 85 4.85 4.19 6.77
N ALA A 86 4.29 5.28 6.26
CA ALA A 86 5.03 6.53 6.07
C ALA A 86 5.58 7.07 7.39
N GLU A 87 4.90 6.81 8.51
CA GLU A 87 5.33 7.23 9.84
C GLU A 87 6.19 6.18 10.56
N ASN A 88 6.27 4.97 10.03
CA ASN A 88 6.95 3.83 10.68
C ASN A 88 8.02 3.20 9.80
N GLY A 89 8.78 4.04 9.09
CA GLY A 89 9.97 3.59 8.36
C GLY A 89 9.72 3.07 6.95
N GLY A 90 8.49 3.14 6.46
CA GLY A 90 8.13 2.65 5.13
C GLY A 90 7.51 1.26 5.15
N VAL A 91 7.46 0.62 3.98
CA VAL A 91 6.87 -0.71 3.81
C VAL A 91 7.98 -1.75 3.65
N ALA A 92 7.95 -2.77 4.48
CA ALA A 92 8.83 -3.94 4.37
C ALA A 92 8.06 -5.11 3.78
N VAL A 93 8.65 -5.77 2.78
CA VAL A 93 8.07 -6.95 2.14
C VAL A 93 8.69 -8.21 2.74
N ARG A 94 7.88 -9.13 3.20
CA ARG A 94 8.34 -10.37 3.85
C ARG A 94 7.78 -11.64 3.24
#